data_94899d0dd9f929f6322baea06eea96e0
#
_entry.id   94899d0dd9f929f6322baea06eea96e0
#
_cell.length_a   1.000
_cell.length_b   1.000
_cell.length_c   1.000
_cell.angle_alpha   90.00
_cell.angle_beta   90.00
_cell.angle_gamma   90.00
#
_symmetry.space_group_name_H-M   'P 1'
#
loop_
_entity.id
_entity.type
_entity.pdbx_description
1 polymer ?
#
loop_
_entity_poly.entity_id
_entity_poly.type
_entity_poly.pdbx_seq_one_letter_code
_entity_poly.pdbx_strand_id
1 'polypeptide(L)'
;MLYLKILKDNNFKSIDSCDVLHGQFHFQGNLDSVKMGNIFMDDEPVLPLVLECGDINVKLDDAQQIVSGTPLNDKLFGFFKKYQQLQNQQRELVHKHDQAIMDGSDMNVVTQKLNAEAIRLSEQEDKLITSFVTENFDNVLGAGVFFLVTMGNQYPMLSPWIEDIMSKATDRFKNDPYVKDYYKKAQENQAIMNGTHEMSPSQATSEMNQQLEAPQVNSDAAPAPTPNELATPTIPEKTEK
;
A
#
# COMPACT_ATOMS: atom_id res chain seq x y z
N MET A 1 0.42 20.01 9.94
CA MET A 1 -0.67 20.47 9.06
C MET A 1 -1.29 19.27 8.36
N LEU A 2 -2.61 19.25 8.18
CA LEU A 2 -3.29 18.19 7.42
C LEU A 2 -3.76 18.75 6.09
N TYR A 3 -3.68 17.92 5.06
CA TYR A 3 -4.13 18.25 3.71
C TYR A 3 -5.22 17.27 3.28
N LEU A 4 -6.29 17.80 2.73
CA LEU A 4 -7.32 17.00 2.08
C LEU A 4 -7.03 16.96 0.57
N LYS A 5 -6.73 15.76 0.06
CA LYS A 5 -6.41 15.59 -1.35
C LYS A 5 -7.40 14.63 -2.01
N ILE A 6 -7.70 14.86 -3.29
CA ILE A 6 -8.51 13.97 -4.14
C ILE A 6 -7.65 13.38 -5.26
N LEU A 7 -7.98 12.16 -5.68
CA LEU A 7 -7.36 11.57 -6.86
C LEU A 7 -7.95 12.23 -8.12
N LYS A 8 -7.11 12.84 -8.94
CA LYS A 8 -7.46 13.41 -10.24
C LYS A 8 -6.35 13.14 -11.23
N ASP A 9 -6.69 12.56 -12.38
CA ASP A 9 -5.75 12.26 -13.46
C ASP A 9 -4.54 11.44 -12.95
N ASN A 10 -4.80 10.41 -12.13
CA ASN A 10 -3.82 9.54 -11.48
C ASN A 10 -2.85 10.25 -10.51
N ASN A 11 -3.13 11.50 -10.12
CA ASN A 11 -2.35 12.26 -9.16
C ASN A 11 -3.22 12.77 -8.00
N PHE A 12 -2.64 12.85 -6.82
CA PHE A 12 -3.29 13.49 -5.67
C PHE A 12 -3.22 15.01 -5.80
N LYS A 13 -4.38 15.65 -5.85
CA LYS A 13 -4.52 17.10 -5.87
C LYS A 13 -5.08 17.59 -4.54
N SER A 14 -4.37 18.52 -3.89
CA SER A 14 -4.85 19.17 -2.67
C SER A 14 -6.07 20.07 -3.01
N ILE A 15 -7.12 19.93 -2.21
CA ILE A 15 -8.33 20.73 -2.30
C ILE A 15 -8.55 21.59 -1.06
N ASP A 16 -8.00 21.19 0.09
CA ASP A 16 -8.09 21.96 1.33
C ASP A 16 -6.93 21.61 2.26
N SER A 17 -6.67 22.45 3.27
CA SER A 17 -5.69 22.20 4.31
C SER A 17 -6.13 22.85 5.63
N CYS A 18 -5.77 22.23 6.77
CA CYS A 18 -6.03 22.78 8.09
C CYS A 18 -4.90 22.49 9.08
N ASP A 19 -4.78 23.32 10.08
CA ASP A 19 -3.90 23.10 11.23
C ASP A 19 -4.58 22.19 12.26
N VAL A 20 -3.77 21.42 12.98
CA VAL A 20 -4.23 20.65 14.13
C VAL A 20 -4.01 21.50 15.38
N LEU A 21 -5.10 21.92 16.02
CA LEU A 21 -5.08 22.75 17.23
C LEU A 21 -5.60 21.91 18.41
N HIS A 22 -4.77 21.69 19.41
CA HIS A 22 -5.11 20.87 20.59
C HIS A 22 -5.64 19.48 20.26
N GLY A 23 -5.07 18.86 19.19
CA GLY A 23 -5.51 17.54 18.73
C GLY A 23 -6.81 17.53 17.92
N GLN A 24 -7.34 18.70 17.56
CA GLN A 24 -8.56 18.84 16.76
C GLN A 24 -8.26 19.50 15.41
N PHE A 25 -8.99 19.07 14.39
CA PHE A 25 -8.93 19.63 13.05
C PHE A 25 -10.33 19.65 12.42
N HIS A 26 -10.53 20.51 11.44
CA HIS A 26 -11.80 20.68 10.74
C HIS A 26 -11.59 21.06 9.30
N PHE A 27 -12.29 20.36 8.39
CA PHE A 27 -12.45 20.75 6.99
C PHE A 27 -13.91 21.07 6.73
N GLN A 28 -14.18 22.10 5.93
CA GLN A 28 -15.53 22.46 5.54
C GLN A 28 -15.54 22.95 4.08
N GLY A 29 -16.49 22.47 3.29
CA GLY A 29 -16.57 22.85 1.89
C GLY A 29 -17.86 22.40 1.23
N ASN A 30 -18.02 22.78 -0.03
CA ASN A 30 -19.10 22.36 -0.91
C ASN A 30 -18.60 21.30 -1.89
N LEU A 31 -19.42 20.30 -2.16
CA LEU A 31 -19.10 19.22 -3.08
C LEU A 31 -20.01 19.30 -4.32
N ASP A 32 -19.38 19.32 -5.50
CA ASP A 32 -20.10 19.18 -6.78
C ASP A 32 -20.54 17.74 -7.04
N SER A 33 -19.79 16.77 -6.50
CA SER A 33 -20.05 15.35 -6.64
C SER A 33 -19.32 14.55 -5.56
N VAL A 34 -19.82 13.37 -5.23
CA VAL A 34 -19.15 12.42 -4.35
C VAL A 34 -17.83 11.97 -4.96
N LYS A 35 -16.75 12.00 -4.17
CA LYS A 35 -15.37 11.67 -4.61
C LYS A 35 -14.60 10.90 -3.56
N MET A 36 -13.69 10.05 -4.01
CA MET A 36 -12.66 9.51 -3.11
C MET A 36 -11.65 10.60 -2.78
N GLY A 37 -11.34 10.72 -1.51
CA GLY A 37 -10.31 11.61 -0.98
C GLY A 37 -9.34 10.85 -0.08
N ASN A 38 -8.30 11.55 0.31
CA ASN A 38 -7.35 11.05 1.30
C ASN A 38 -6.87 12.23 2.16
N ILE A 39 -6.75 12.00 3.46
CA ILE A 39 -6.09 12.93 4.38
C ILE A 39 -4.61 12.61 4.33
N PHE A 40 -3.81 13.66 4.16
CA PHE A 40 -2.35 13.61 4.19
C PHE A 40 -1.84 14.36 5.41
N MET A 41 -0.80 13.82 6.02
CA MET A 41 0.03 14.55 6.97
C MET A 41 1.37 14.80 6.29
N ASP A 42 1.67 16.06 6.03
CA ASP A 42 2.74 16.48 5.13
C ASP A 42 2.56 15.82 3.73
N ASP A 43 3.46 14.98 3.29
CA ASP A 43 3.35 14.26 2.00
C ASP A 43 2.91 12.80 2.13
N GLU A 44 2.67 12.31 3.36
CA GLU A 44 2.28 10.93 3.62
C GLU A 44 0.76 10.76 3.64
N PRO A 45 0.18 9.80 2.88
CA PRO A 45 -1.23 9.49 2.93
C PRO A 45 -1.56 8.79 4.26
N VAL A 46 -2.45 9.39 5.04
CA VAL A 46 -2.80 8.88 6.38
C VAL A 46 -4.11 8.11 6.35
N LEU A 47 -5.15 8.65 5.69
CA LEU A 47 -6.48 8.07 5.79
C LEU A 47 -7.30 8.29 4.53
N PRO A 48 -7.70 7.24 3.80
CA PRO A 48 -8.67 7.34 2.73
C PRO A 48 -10.08 7.56 3.26
N LEU A 49 -10.85 8.40 2.59
CA LEU A 49 -12.25 8.69 2.92
C LEU A 49 -13.06 9.01 1.66
N VAL A 50 -14.37 9.03 1.83
CA VAL A 50 -15.28 9.49 0.78
C VAL A 50 -15.76 10.89 1.14
N LEU A 51 -15.58 11.83 0.22
CA LEU A 51 -16.19 13.16 0.31
C LEU A 51 -17.63 13.04 -0.18
N GLU A 52 -18.56 13.06 0.74
CA GLU A 52 -20.01 13.01 0.53
C GLU A 52 -20.71 14.03 1.45
N CYS A 53 -21.97 14.36 1.16
CA CYS A 53 -22.72 15.29 1.99
C CYS A 53 -22.98 14.71 3.39
N GLY A 54 -22.80 15.52 4.41
CA GLY A 54 -23.01 15.17 5.82
C GLY A 54 -21.79 15.46 6.69
N ASP A 55 -21.87 15.08 7.95
CA ASP A 55 -20.79 15.25 8.92
C ASP A 55 -19.92 14.00 8.93
N ILE A 56 -18.71 14.12 8.42
CA ILE A 56 -17.72 13.04 8.39
C ILE A 56 -16.86 13.17 9.64
N ASN A 57 -16.94 12.18 10.52
CA ASN A 57 -16.16 12.12 11.74
C ASN A 57 -14.88 11.34 11.49
N VAL A 58 -13.75 11.97 11.75
CA VAL A 58 -12.41 11.39 11.57
C VAL A 58 -11.71 11.33 12.91
N LYS A 59 -11.14 10.17 13.22
CA LYS A 59 -10.24 9.98 14.35
C LYS A 59 -8.92 9.43 13.85
N LEU A 60 -7.83 10.14 14.15
CA LEU A 60 -6.46 9.76 13.83
C LEU A 60 -5.70 9.64 15.13
N ASP A 61 -5.29 8.42 15.49
CA ASP A 61 -4.33 8.18 16.56
C ASP A 61 -3.39 7.03 16.16
N ASP A 62 -2.33 6.83 16.94
CA ASP A 62 -1.31 5.81 16.65
C ASP A 62 -1.85 4.38 16.63
N ALA A 63 -2.97 4.13 17.29
CA ALA A 63 -3.59 2.82 17.39
C ALA A 63 -4.71 2.60 16.38
N GLN A 64 -5.43 3.67 16.00
CA GLN A 64 -6.64 3.56 15.18
C GLN A 64 -6.83 4.77 14.27
N GLN A 65 -7.21 4.45 13.04
CA GLN A 65 -7.66 5.43 12.05
C GLN A 65 -9.12 5.10 11.71
N ILE A 66 -10.04 5.98 12.07
CA ILE A 66 -11.49 5.73 11.94
C ILE A 66 -12.12 6.86 11.14
N VAL A 67 -12.96 6.49 10.18
CA VAL A 67 -13.88 7.40 9.49
C VAL A 67 -15.29 6.88 9.67
N SER A 68 -16.24 7.76 9.98
CA SER A 68 -17.65 7.40 10.21
C SER A 68 -18.56 8.61 10.03
N GLY A 69 -19.86 8.36 10.15
CA GLY A 69 -20.90 9.40 10.16
C GLY A 69 -21.62 9.59 8.83
N THR A 70 -21.13 8.95 7.75
CA THR A 70 -21.82 8.96 6.46
C THR A 70 -21.79 7.57 5.82
N PRO A 71 -22.81 7.21 4.99
CA PRO A 71 -23.01 5.83 4.54
C PRO A 71 -21.84 5.22 3.78
N LEU A 72 -21.19 5.98 2.87
CA LEU A 72 -20.08 5.45 2.08
C LEU A 72 -18.80 5.34 2.91
N ASN A 73 -18.59 6.27 3.86
CA ASN A 73 -17.48 6.18 4.80
C ASN A 73 -17.62 5.01 5.76
N ASP A 74 -18.80 4.77 6.30
CA ASP A 74 -19.06 3.60 7.17
C ASP A 74 -18.82 2.29 6.41
N LYS A 75 -19.24 2.22 5.14
CA LYS A 75 -19.00 1.07 4.25
C LYS A 75 -17.53 0.86 3.94
N LEU A 76 -16.81 1.94 3.61
CA LEU A 76 -15.37 1.94 3.34
C LEU A 76 -14.58 1.49 4.57
N PHE A 77 -14.89 2.04 5.73
CA PHE A 77 -14.24 1.67 6.98
C PHE A 77 -14.49 0.20 7.35
N GLY A 78 -15.71 -0.29 7.15
CA GLY A 78 -16.05 -1.70 7.33
C GLY A 78 -15.23 -2.65 6.46
N PHE A 79 -14.96 -2.25 5.21
CA PHE A 79 -14.07 -2.98 4.31
C PHE A 79 -12.63 -2.98 4.84
N PHE A 80 -12.06 -1.81 5.14
CA PHE A 80 -10.68 -1.71 5.61
C PHE A 80 -10.42 -2.43 6.92
N LYS A 81 -11.38 -2.45 7.82
CA LYS A 81 -11.28 -3.22 9.07
C LYS A 81 -11.07 -4.72 8.78
N LYS A 82 -11.85 -5.29 7.85
CA LYS A 82 -11.72 -6.71 7.46
C LYS A 82 -10.41 -6.95 6.69
N TYR A 83 -10.06 -6.04 5.79
CA TYR A 83 -8.83 -6.11 5.00
C TYR A 83 -7.59 -6.09 5.91
N GLN A 84 -7.51 -5.16 6.86
CA GLN A 84 -6.44 -5.12 7.85
C GLN A 84 -6.36 -6.38 8.72
N GLN A 85 -7.49 -6.98 9.09
CA GLN A 85 -7.49 -8.23 9.83
C GLN A 85 -6.81 -9.36 9.05
N LEU A 86 -7.08 -9.47 7.73
CA LEU A 86 -6.43 -10.45 6.86
C LEU A 86 -4.93 -10.17 6.71
N GLN A 87 -4.55 -8.91 6.49
CA GLN A 87 -3.16 -8.47 6.41
C GLN A 87 -2.38 -8.76 7.71
N ASN A 88 -3.00 -8.56 8.86
CA ASN A 88 -2.40 -8.89 10.16
C ASN A 88 -2.20 -10.39 10.32
N GLN A 89 -3.17 -11.21 9.89
CA GLN A 89 -3.03 -12.66 9.91
C GLN A 89 -1.92 -13.14 8.99
N GLN A 90 -1.76 -12.55 7.81
CA GLN A 90 -0.64 -12.86 6.90
C GLN A 90 0.71 -12.51 7.53
N ARG A 91 0.84 -11.33 8.16
CA ARG A 91 2.07 -10.96 8.89
C ARG A 91 2.38 -11.91 10.05
N GLU A 92 1.36 -12.38 10.75
CA GLU A 92 1.52 -13.37 11.83
C GLU A 92 2.11 -14.70 11.34
N LEU A 93 1.86 -15.09 10.08
CA LEU A 93 2.50 -16.30 9.51
C LEU A 93 4.01 -16.15 9.38
N VAL A 94 4.50 -14.94 9.04
CA VAL A 94 5.94 -14.65 8.99
C VAL A 94 6.54 -14.79 10.39
N HIS A 95 5.91 -14.20 11.39
CA HIS A 95 6.39 -14.34 12.78
C HIS A 95 6.42 -15.82 13.25
N LYS A 96 5.40 -16.59 12.91
CA LYS A 96 5.37 -18.04 13.24
C LYS A 96 6.46 -18.82 12.53
N HIS A 97 6.78 -18.47 11.29
CA HIS A 97 7.88 -19.08 10.55
C HIS A 97 9.22 -18.79 11.24
N ASP A 98 9.47 -17.52 11.57
CA ASP A 98 10.72 -17.11 12.22
C ASP A 98 10.88 -17.74 13.61
N GLN A 99 9.79 -17.81 14.39
CA GLN A 99 9.77 -18.47 15.69
C GLN A 99 10.09 -19.97 15.56
N ALA A 100 9.52 -20.66 14.56
CA ALA A 100 9.77 -22.07 14.34
C ALA A 100 11.25 -22.38 14.00
N ILE A 101 11.92 -21.45 13.28
CA ILE A 101 13.36 -21.54 13.04
C ILE A 101 14.13 -21.43 14.36
N MET A 102 13.79 -20.46 15.21
CA MET A 102 14.43 -20.25 16.50
C MET A 102 14.23 -21.43 17.47
N ASP A 103 13.07 -22.05 17.43
CA ASP A 103 12.70 -23.20 18.28
C ASP A 103 13.28 -24.54 17.77
N GLY A 104 13.95 -24.55 16.61
CA GLY A 104 14.49 -25.77 15.99
C GLY A 104 13.41 -26.75 15.53
N SER A 105 12.23 -26.28 15.19
CA SER A 105 11.11 -27.09 14.70
C SER A 105 11.43 -27.74 13.35
N ASP A 106 10.71 -28.86 13.02
CA ASP A 106 10.79 -29.46 11.68
C ASP A 106 10.19 -28.49 10.64
N MET A 107 11.07 -27.77 9.93
CA MET A 107 10.69 -26.76 8.96
C MET A 107 9.90 -27.30 7.77
N ASN A 108 10.02 -28.58 7.42
CA ASN A 108 9.19 -29.16 6.34
C ASN A 108 7.72 -29.18 6.73
N VAL A 109 7.44 -29.61 7.98
CA VAL A 109 6.08 -29.66 8.51
C VAL A 109 5.52 -28.25 8.72
N VAL A 110 6.33 -27.34 9.29
CA VAL A 110 5.94 -25.95 9.56
C VAL A 110 5.62 -25.24 8.26
N THR A 111 6.53 -25.27 7.29
CA THR A 111 6.36 -24.57 6.00
C THR A 111 5.12 -25.08 5.24
N GLN A 112 4.87 -26.39 5.26
CA GLN A 112 3.66 -26.94 4.64
C GLN A 112 2.37 -26.38 5.26
N LYS A 113 2.31 -26.29 6.59
CA LYS A 113 1.14 -25.73 7.30
C LYS A 113 0.98 -24.24 7.05
N LEU A 114 2.08 -23.47 7.13
CA LEU A 114 2.04 -22.01 6.91
C LEU A 114 1.67 -21.69 5.46
N ASN A 115 2.16 -22.43 4.48
CA ASN A 115 1.78 -22.25 3.07
C ASN A 115 0.28 -22.51 2.84
N ALA A 116 -0.26 -23.58 3.42
CA ALA A 116 -1.70 -23.86 3.32
C ALA A 116 -2.55 -22.73 3.93
N GLU A 117 -2.13 -22.19 5.07
CA GLU A 117 -2.81 -21.05 5.71
C GLU A 117 -2.65 -19.76 4.91
N ALA A 118 -1.46 -19.50 4.34
CA ALA A 118 -1.22 -18.34 3.47
C ALA A 118 -2.11 -18.36 2.23
N ILE A 119 -2.25 -19.50 1.56
CA ILE A 119 -3.16 -19.68 0.42
C ILE A 119 -4.60 -19.37 0.85
N ARG A 120 -5.05 -19.92 1.96
CA ARG A 120 -6.41 -19.67 2.48
C ARG A 120 -6.67 -18.19 2.77
N LEU A 121 -5.69 -17.49 3.36
CA LEU A 121 -5.82 -16.05 3.65
C LEU A 121 -5.83 -15.21 2.38
N SER A 122 -4.99 -15.57 1.38
CA SER A 122 -4.99 -14.91 0.07
C SER A 122 -6.35 -15.06 -0.64
N GLU A 123 -6.91 -16.27 -0.65
CA GLU A 123 -8.25 -16.50 -1.24
C GLU A 123 -9.36 -15.70 -0.53
N GLN A 124 -9.25 -15.53 0.78
CA GLN A 124 -10.20 -14.72 1.56
C GLN A 124 -10.05 -13.23 1.24
N GLU A 125 -8.83 -12.75 1.06
CA GLU A 125 -8.53 -11.38 0.66
C GLU A 125 -9.06 -11.10 -0.74
N ASP A 126 -8.76 -11.94 -1.71
CA ASP A 126 -9.24 -11.85 -3.09
C ASP A 126 -10.78 -11.81 -3.13
N LYS A 127 -11.44 -12.68 -2.36
CA LYS A 127 -12.89 -12.72 -2.25
C LYS A 127 -13.46 -11.46 -1.61
N LEU A 128 -12.82 -10.92 -0.57
CA LEU A 128 -13.24 -9.68 0.08
C LEU A 128 -13.16 -8.50 -0.88
N ILE A 129 -12.04 -8.35 -1.60
CA ILE A 129 -11.84 -7.29 -2.59
C ILE A 129 -12.86 -7.43 -3.73
N THR A 130 -12.95 -8.61 -4.33
CA THR A 130 -13.86 -8.88 -5.45
C THR A 130 -15.30 -8.59 -5.09
N SER A 131 -15.78 -9.10 -3.95
CA SER A 131 -17.17 -8.86 -3.52
C SER A 131 -17.43 -7.38 -3.29
N PHE A 132 -16.52 -6.69 -2.60
CA PHE A 132 -16.69 -5.27 -2.30
C PHE A 132 -16.69 -4.40 -3.56
N VAL A 133 -15.75 -4.63 -4.47
CA VAL A 133 -15.65 -3.86 -5.72
C VAL A 133 -16.88 -4.10 -6.61
N THR A 134 -17.29 -5.37 -6.77
CA THR A 134 -18.46 -5.72 -7.60
C THR A 134 -19.78 -5.13 -7.07
N GLU A 135 -19.95 -5.11 -5.75
CA GLU A 135 -21.12 -4.48 -5.12
C GLU A 135 -21.15 -2.95 -5.25
N ASN A 136 -20.04 -2.35 -5.66
CA ASN A 136 -19.86 -0.90 -5.70
C ASN A 136 -19.47 -0.35 -7.08
N PHE A 137 -19.68 -1.08 -8.17
CA PHE A 137 -19.34 -0.62 -9.52
C PHE A 137 -19.97 0.73 -9.91
N ASP A 138 -21.14 1.05 -9.38
CA ASP A 138 -21.90 2.23 -9.73
C ASP A 138 -21.67 3.44 -8.83
N ASN A 139 -20.76 3.31 -7.85
CA ASN A 139 -20.37 4.42 -6.98
C ASN A 139 -18.84 4.55 -6.88
N VAL A 140 -18.37 5.57 -6.16
CA VAL A 140 -16.94 5.89 -6.06
C VAL A 140 -16.12 4.85 -5.31
N LEU A 141 -16.74 3.99 -4.51
CA LEU A 141 -16.04 2.97 -3.72
C LEU A 141 -15.47 1.85 -4.60
N GLY A 142 -16.16 1.48 -5.70
CA GLY A 142 -15.67 0.42 -6.57
C GLY A 142 -14.29 0.74 -7.15
N ALA A 143 -14.21 1.80 -7.94
CA ALA A 143 -12.95 2.26 -8.52
C ALA A 143 -11.95 2.74 -7.45
N GLY A 144 -12.45 3.40 -6.38
CA GLY A 144 -11.62 3.90 -5.29
C GLY A 144 -10.93 2.79 -4.50
N VAL A 145 -11.64 1.72 -4.12
CA VAL A 145 -11.01 0.58 -3.44
C VAL A 145 -10.11 -0.20 -4.38
N PHE A 146 -10.50 -0.39 -5.65
CA PHE A 146 -9.63 -0.99 -6.64
C PHE A 146 -8.29 -0.23 -6.74
N PHE A 147 -8.34 1.11 -6.81
CA PHE A 147 -7.15 1.96 -6.77
C PHE A 147 -6.32 1.70 -5.49
N LEU A 148 -6.94 1.77 -4.31
CA LEU A 148 -6.22 1.68 -3.03
C LEU A 148 -5.53 0.33 -2.81
N VAL A 149 -6.11 -0.78 -3.29
CA VAL A 149 -5.51 -2.12 -3.15
C VAL A 149 -4.47 -2.42 -4.22
N THR A 150 -4.46 -1.68 -5.34
CA THR A 150 -3.54 -1.93 -6.46
C THR A 150 -2.46 -0.87 -6.63
N MET A 151 -2.58 0.32 -6.02
CA MET A 151 -1.65 1.44 -6.20
C MET A 151 -0.20 1.12 -5.78
N GLY A 152 0.01 0.17 -4.86
CA GLY A 152 1.33 -0.28 -4.44
C GLY A 152 2.01 -1.26 -5.39
N ASN A 153 1.29 -1.77 -6.40
CA ASN A 153 1.84 -2.74 -7.33
C ASN A 153 2.65 -2.03 -8.43
N GLN A 154 3.97 -2.11 -8.33
CA GLN A 154 4.87 -1.54 -9.36
C GLN A 154 4.65 -2.18 -10.73
N TYR A 155 4.30 -3.47 -10.75
CA TYR A 155 4.02 -4.24 -11.97
C TYR A 155 2.57 -4.74 -11.93
N PRO A 156 1.64 -4.04 -12.60
CA PRO A 156 0.26 -4.54 -12.75
C PRO A 156 0.24 -5.93 -13.39
N MET A 157 -0.46 -6.87 -12.76
CA MET A 157 -0.58 -8.26 -13.22
C MET A 157 -2.05 -8.64 -13.32
N LEU A 158 -2.39 -9.50 -14.29
CA LEU A 158 -3.72 -10.12 -14.36
C LEU A 158 -3.79 -11.27 -13.35
N SER A 159 -4.25 -10.95 -12.14
CA SER A 159 -4.60 -11.99 -11.17
C SER A 159 -6.03 -12.48 -11.39
N PRO A 160 -6.39 -13.71 -10.95
CA PRO A 160 -7.73 -14.26 -11.10
C PRO A 160 -8.84 -13.35 -10.58
N TRP A 161 -8.62 -12.66 -9.46
CA TRP A 161 -9.61 -11.75 -8.89
C TRP A 161 -9.81 -10.48 -9.74
N ILE A 162 -8.75 -9.98 -10.42
CA ILE A 162 -8.87 -8.84 -11.35
C ILE A 162 -9.68 -9.26 -12.58
N GLU A 163 -9.41 -10.44 -13.14
CA GLU A 163 -10.16 -10.96 -14.28
C GLU A 163 -11.64 -11.20 -13.92
N ASP A 164 -11.90 -11.72 -12.72
CA ASP A 164 -13.27 -11.91 -12.22
C ASP A 164 -14.02 -10.57 -12.07
N ILE A 165 -13.39 -9.54 -11.50
CA ILE A 165 -13.94 -8.19 -11.44
C ILE A 165 -14.23 -7.66 -12.84
N MET A 166 -13.25 -7.70 -13.75
CA MET A 166 -13.39 -7.13 -15.10
C MET A 166 -14.42 -7.85 -15.95
N SER A 167 -14.62 -9.15 -15.74
CA SER A 167 -15.66 -9.93 -16.41
C SER A 167 -17.09 -9.50 -16.07
N LYS A 168 -17.28 -9.01 -14.83
CA LYS A 168 -18.58 -8.57 -14.28
C LYS A 168 -18.76 -7.05 -14.33
N ALA A 169 -17.69 -6.30 -14.62
CA ALA A 169 -17.64 -4.87 -14.48
C ALA A 169 -18.60 -4.13 -15.41
N THR A 170 -19.27 -3.11 -14.86
CA THR A 170 -20.10 -2.17 -15.62
C THR A 170 -19.23 -1.26 -16.48
N ASP A 171 -19.83 -0.66 -17.52
CA ASP A 171 -19.13 0.30 -18.39
C ASP A 171 -18.59 1.50 -17.60
N ARG A 172 -19.29 1.94 -16.55
CA ARG A 172 -18.84 3.00 -15.68
C ARG A 172 -17.52 2.64 -15.01
N PHE A 173 -17.41 1.45 -14.43
CA PHE A 173 -16.18 0.97 -13.77
C PHE A 173 -15.05 0.77 -14.79
N LYS A 174 -15.31 0.13 -15.92
CA LYS A 174 -14.33 -0.10 -17.00
C LYS A 174 -13.76 1.19 -17.60
N ASN A 175 -14.56 2.26 -17.63
CA ASN A 175 -14.16 3.56 -18.16
C ASN A 175 -13.54 4.48 -17.11
N ASP A 176 -13.45 4.07 -15.84
CA ASP A 176 -12.66 4.81 -14.87
C ASP A 176 -11.21 4.93 -15.34
N PRO A 177 -10.59 6.12 -15.33
CA PRO A 177 -9.27 6.36 -15.89
C PRO A 177 -8.20 5.44 -15.31
N TYR A 178 -8.22 5.23 -13.99
CA TYR A 178 -7.25 4.38 -13.32
C TYR A 178 -7.46 2.89 -13.64
N VAL A 179 -8.69 2.41 -13.53
CA VAL A 179 -9.05 1.01 -13.80
C VAL A 179 -8.66 0.63 -15.22
N LYS A 180 -8.97 1.48 -16.19
CA LYS A 180 -8.64 1.27 -17.61
C LYS A 180 -7.14 1.19 -17.85
N ASP A 181 -6.38 2.13 -17.27
CA ASP A 181 -4.92 2.19 -17.41
C ASP A 181 -4.26 0.97 -16.74
N TYR A 182 -4.66 0.64 -15.52
CA TYR A 182 -4.18 -0.53 -14.79
C TYR A 182 -4.42 -1.83 -15.56
N TYR A 183 -5.66 -2.04 -16.02
CA TYR A 183 -6.02 -3.26 -16.75
C TYR A 183 -5.26 -3.42 -18.05
N LYS A 184 -5.09 -2.33 -18.80
CA LYS A 184 -4.28 -2.30 -20.02
C LYS A 184 -2.83 -2.69 -19.74
N LYS A 185 -2.20 -2.09 -18.74
CA LYS A 185 -0.82 -2.41 -18.33
C LYS A 185 -0.69 -3.85 -17.86
N ALA A 186 -1.67 -4.35 -17.10
CA ALA A 186 -1.68 -5.74 -16.65
C ALA A 186 -1.76 -6.73 -17.81
N GLN A 187 -2.54 -6.44 -18.86
CA GLN A 187 -2.61 -7.24 -20.08
C GLN A 187 -1.28 -7.21 -20.87
N GLU A 188 -0.66 -6.03 -21.00
CA GLU A 188 0.63 -5.87 -21.67
C GLU A 188 1.72 -6.67 -20.93
N ASN A 189 1.80 -6.56 -19.61
CA ASN A 189 2.75 -7.31 -18.80
C ASN A 189 2.54 -8.82 -18.90
N GLN A 190 1.27 -9.27 -18.90
CA GLN A 190 0.95 -10.69 -19.11
C GLN A 190 1.36 -11.18 -20.48
N ALA A 191 1.19 -10.38 -21.53
CA ALA A 191 1.61 -10.72 -22.89
C ALA A 191 3.14 -10.82 -23.01
N ILE A 192 3.88 -9.94 -22.34
CA ILE A 192 5.34 -10.00 -22.25
C ILE A 192 5.79 -11.28 -21.55
N MET A 193 5.19 -11.61 -20.41
CA MET A 193 5.52 -12.84 -19.65
C MET A 193 5.23 -14.11 -20.46
N ASN A 194 4.19 -14.10 -21.25
CA ASN A 194 3.83 -15.22 -22.14
C ASN A 194 4.68 -15.27 -23.42
N GLY A 195 5.61 -14.32 -23.63
CA GLY A 195 6.45 -14.24 -24.82
C GLY A 195 5.71 -13.87 -26.11
N THR A 196 4.49 -13.32 -25.98
CA THR A 196 3.65 -12.92 -27.13
C THR A 196 3.81 -11.45 -27.52
N HIS A 197 4.54 -10.68 -26.70
CA HIS A 197 4.85 -9.28 -26.98
C HIS A 197 6.31 -8.99 -26.64
N GLU A 198 7.01 -8.26 -27.53
CA GLU A 198 8.38 -7.79 -27.26
C GLU A 198 8.31 -6.52 -26.40
N MET A 199 9.22 -6.40 -25.40
CA MET A 199 9.34 -5.18 -24.59
C MET A 199 9.70 -3.99 -25.49
N SER A 200 8.92 -2.92 -25.41
CA SER A 200 9.27 -1.68 -26.08
C SER A 200 10.58 -1.13 -25.49
N PRO A 201 11.51 -0.57 -26.31
CA PRO A 201 12.79 -0.04 -25.82
C PRO A 201 12.69 1.01 -24.70
N SER A 202 11.56 1.73 -24.63
CA SER A 202 11.25 2.70 -23.56
C SER A 202 10.93 2.05 -22.21
N GLN A 203 10.41 0.81 -22.18
CA GLN A 203 10.17 0.08 -20.96
C GLN A 203 11.46 -0.52 -20.40
N ALA A 204 12.29 -1.07 -21.27
CA ALA A 204 13.61 -1.62 -20.89
C ALA A 204 14.54 -0.55 -20.26
N THR A 205 14.48 0.71 -20.74
CA THR A 205 15.30 1.81 -20.21
C THR A 205 14.80 2.30 -18.85
N SER A 206 13.48 2.27 -18.60
CA SER A 206 12.90 2.65 -17.30
C SER A 206 13.23 1.64 -16.21
N GLU A 207 13.23 0.34 -16.53
CA GLU A 207 13.57 -0.74 -15.59
C GLU A 207 15.07 -0.74 -15.28
N MET A 208 15.93 -0.48 -16.27
CA MET A 208 17.37 -0.44 -16.08
C MET A 208 17.81 0.81 -15.27
N ASN A 209 17.12 1.95 -15.41
CA ASN A 209 17.42 3.13 -14.61
C ASN A 209 16.91 3.02 -13.16
N GLN A 210 15.82 2.30 -12.90
CA GLN A 210 15.36 2.04 -11.52
C GLN A 210 16.23 1.03 -10.76
N GLN A 211 16.90 0.10 -11.46
CA GLN A 211 17.87 -0.82 -10.87
C GLN A 211 19.22 -0.16 -10.57
N LEU A 212 19.53 1.00 -11.17
CA LEU A 212 20.78 1.74 -10.97
C LEU A 212 20.69 2.85 -9.91
N GLU A 213 19.49 3.19 -9.43
CA GLU A 213 19.32 4.04 -8.25
C GLU A 213 19.26 3.18 -6.97
N ALA A 214 20.35 2.49 -6.66
CA ALA A 214 20.65 2.10 -5.30
C ALA A 214 20.76 3.38 -4.46
N PRO A 215 20.25 3.40 -3.20
CA PRO A 215 20.31 4.60 -2.36
C PRO A 215 21.76 5.06 -2.26
N GLN A 216 22.03 6.29 -2.69
CA GLN A 216 23.34 6.94 -2.50
C GLN A 216 23.53 7.04 -0.98
N VAL A 217 24.39 6.19 -0.46
CA VAL A 217 24.92 6.32 0.88
C VAL A 217 25.71 7.62 0.90
N ASN A 218 25.24 8.60 1.67
CA ASN A 218 25.95 9.85 1.93
C ASN A 218 27.38 9.51 2.38
N SER A 219 28.37 9.94 1.60
CA SER A 219 29.79 9.71 1.80
C SER A 219 30.44 10.63 2.86
N ASP A 220 29.72 11.01 3.90
CA ASP A 220 30.22 11.78 5.05
C ASP A 220 30.42 10.92 6.31
N ALA A 221 30.34 9.61 6.22
CA ALA A 221 30.78 8.73 7.29
C ALA A 221 32.28 8.47 7.14
N ALA A 222 33.06 8.84 8.16
CA ALA A 222 34.49 8.52 8.24
C ALA A 222 34.74 7.02 7.99
N PRO A 223 35.82 6.65 7.29
CA PRO A 223 36.10 5.26 6.96
C PRO A 223 36.24 4.42 8.24
N ALA A 224 35.60 3.26 8.24
CA ALA A 224 35.75 2.32 9.36
C ALA A 224 37.23 1.88 9.50
N PRO A 225 37.76 1.78 10.73
CA PRO A 225 39.13 1.37 10.96
C PRO A 225 39.39 -0.03 10.41
N THR A 226 40.54 -0.18 9.76
CA THR A 226 40.97 -1.47 9.21
C THR A 226 41.33 -2.47 10.34
N PRO A 227 41.25 -3.79 10.12
CA PRO A 227 41.51 -4.80 11.17
C PRO A 227 42.90 -4.74 11.83
N ASN A 228 43.86 -3.99 11.29
CA ASN A 228 45.22 -3.85 11.83
C ASN A 228 45.36 -2.71 12.86
N GLU A 229 44.38 -1.81 12.98
CA GLU A 229 44.46 -0.70 13.97
C GLU A 229 43.96 -1.12 15.36
N LEU A 230 43.32 -2.27 15.46
CA LEU A 230 42.83 -2.81 16.75
C LEU A 230 43.84 -3.67 17.53
N ALA A 231 45.09 -3.84 17.04
CA ALA A 231 46.04 -4.82 17.60
C ALA A 231 47.27 -4.19 18.30
N THR A 232 47.30 -2.90 18.63
CA THR A 232 48.42 -2.30 19.41
C THR A 232 47.97 -2.03 20.85
N PRO A 233 48.46 -2.79 21.87
CA PRO A 233 48.23 -2.45 23.25
C PRO A 233 49.13 -1.26 23.64
N THR A 234 48.54 -0.13 24.02
CA THR A 234 49.25 1.00 24.64
C THR A 234 49.71 0.58 26.05
N ILE A 235 51.01 0.43 26.24
CA ILE A 235 51.64 0.27 27.51
C ILE A 235 51.68 1.66 28.21
N PRO A 236 51.19 1.83 29.41
CA PRO A 236 51.32 3.10 30.11
C PRO A 236 52.76 3.28 30.59
N GLU A 237 53.41 4.37 30.16
CA GLU A 237 54.71 4.80 30.62
C GLU A 237 54.62 5.27 32.08
N LYS A 238 55.39 4.59 32.96
CA LYS A 238 55.62 5.03 34.34
C LYS A 238 56.50 6.28 34.34
N THR A 239 55.98 7.41 34.75
CA THR A 239 56.79 8.56 35.19
C THR A 239 57.15 8.39 36.66
N GLU A 240 58.42 8.07 36.90
CA GLU A 240 59.10 8.38 38.18
C GLU A 240 59.49 9.87 38.20
N LYS A 241 58.96 10.58 39.14
CA LYS A 241 59.64 11.44 40.18
C LYS A 241 58.60 12.28 40.88
#